data_5397c8cfd1620bbe8f6f86e9ecf12816
#
_entry.id   5397c8cfd1620bbe8f6f86e9ecf12816
#
_cell.length_a   1.000
_cell.length_b   1.000
_cell.length_c   1.000
_cell.angle_alpha   90.00
_cell.angle_beta   90.00
_cell.angle_gamma   90.00
#
_symmetry.space_group_name_H-M   'P 1'
#
loop_
_entity.id
_entity.type
_entity.pdbx_description
1 polymer ?
#
loop_
_entity_poly.entity_id
_entity_poly.type
_entity_poly.pdbx_seq_one_letter_code
_entity_poly.pdbx_strand_id
1 'polypeptide(L)'
;MKKVLLAIIFLIAGCSKVYEEMNSFTIYHDGSLREYFIYVPENLNEDIDLVIGLHGYTGTPESFIRTGEADFNKFLSSKKMIGVYPVGKSFFFEGRFFSSWNDLTGSVGEGPKGDICDIERDFYQYPPDCLKPHRCSWASCGDDIGFLEKVLDEVKSKYSIDNVFVAGMSNGGMIAQAMGCTIPDKVDGIINIAGMQSLGMSCIPDSPVSMVIYGSKNDKTVPALEIVASDGYFYEPMPNTVNDWKSAFNCSKTSVEEINQPSRITKTKYSDCNNDVTITSILDHENPHDWPRPYKWGLELLFSSLLN
;
A
#
# COMPACT_ATOMS: atom_id res chain seq x y z
N MET A 1 57.19 19.22 1.03
CA MET A 1 56.24 18.08 0.93
C MET A 1 54.83 18.64 0.90
N LYS A 2 54.25 18.78 -0.31
CA LYS A 2 52.87 19.27 -0.48
C LYS A 2 51.93 18.06 -0.37
N LYS A 3 51.05 18.06 0.64
CA LYS A 3 49.96 17.07 0.76
C LYS A 3 48.91 17.42 -0.28
N VAL A 4 48.75 16.56 -1.28
CA VAL A 4 47.64 16.60 -2.23
C VAL A 4 46.45 16.00 -1.53
N LEU A 5 45.46 16.82 -1.22
CA LEU A 5 44.16 16.39 -0.72
C LEU A 5 43.33 15.90 -1.92
N LEU A 6 43.20 14.57 -2.08
CA LEU A 6 42.36 13.98 -3.12
C LEU A 6 40.92 14.10 -2.64
N ALA A 7 40.20 15.09 -3.15
CA ALA A 7 38.76 15.17 -2.98
C ALA A 7 38.11 14.07 -3.83
N ILE A 8 37.66 13.02 -3.18
CA ILE A 8 36.81 12.02 -3.82
C ILE A 8 35.42 12.66 -3.99
N ILE A 9 35.18 13.18 -5.19
CA ILE A 9 33.84 13.58 -5.61
C ILE A 9 33.07 12.28 -5.87
N PHE A 10 32.24 11.88 -4.92
CA PHE A 10 31.18 10.90 -5.20
C PHE A 10 30.22 11.57 -6.18
N LEU A 11 30.39 11.26 -7.45
CA LEU A 11 29.33 11.45 -8.45
C LEU A 11 28.18 10.53 -8.08
N ILE A 12 27.20 11.05 -7.31
CA ILE A 12 25.87 10.47 -7.19
C ILE A 12 25.18 10.78 -8.52
N ALA A 13 25.47 9.94 -9.53
CA ALA A 13 24.74 9.96 -10.78
C ALA A 13 23.34 9.39 -10.52
N GLY A 14 22.32 10.23 -10.62
CA GLY A 14 20.93 9.85 -10.73
C GLY A 14 20.10 10.02 -9.46
N CYS A 15 20.04 11.20 -8.89
CA CYS A 15 18.83 11.60 -8.19
C CYS A 15 17.71 11.63 -9.24
N SER A 16 16.72 10.75 -9.12
CA SER A 16 15.65 10.72 -10.11
C SER A 16 14.86 12.03 -9.99
N LYS A 17 14.39 12.57 -11.12
CA LYS A 17 13.60 13.81 -11.18
C LYS A 17 12.36 13.79 -10.27
N VAL A 18 11.89 12.61 -9.85
CA VAL A 18 10.76 12.45 -8.95
C VAL A 18 11.04 13.06 -7.59
N TYR A 19 12.24 12.85 -7.04
CA TYR A 19 12.59 13.39 -5.72
C TYR A 19 12.91 14.89 -5.75
N GLU A 20 13.24 15.46 -6.92
CA GLU A 20 13.46 16.92 -7.07
C GLU A 20 12.17 17.74 -6.89
N GLU A 21 10.99 17.11 -7.08
CA GLU A 21 9.67 17.73 -6.95
C GLU A 21 9.06 17.53 -5.55
N MET A 22 9.78 16.88 -4.62
CA MET A 22 9.28 16.54 -3.29
C MET A 22 10.19 17.03 -2.17
N ASN A 23 9.59 17.32 -1.02
CA ASN A 23 10.33 17.61 0.20
C ASN A 23 10.57 16.32 0.98
N SER A 24 11.82 16.07 1.37
CA SER A 24 12.21 14.94 2.22
C SER A 24 12.18 15.34 3.70
N PHE A 25 11.68 14.43 4.53
CA PHE A 25 11.59 14.56 5.99
C PHE A 25 12.03 13.26 6.67
N THR A 26 12.42 13.39 7.93
CA THR A 26 12.78 12.23 8.76
C THR A 26 12.09 12.29 10.12
N ILE A 27 11.66 11.14 10.61
CA ILE A 27 11.09 10.96 11.95
C ILE A 27 11.86 9.86 12.67
N TYR A 28 12.21 10.10 13.95
CA TYR A 28 12.74 9.04 14.79
C TYR A 28 11.58 8.20 15.34
N HIS A 29 11.55 6.92 14.97
CA HIS A 29 10.53 5.98 15.38
C HIS A 29 11.10 4.58 15.52
N ASP A 30 10.67 3.84 16.55
CA ASP A 30 11.04 2.45 16.81
C ASP A 30 12.56 2.22 16.68
N GLY A 31 13.35 3.06 17.37
CA GLY A 31 14.81 2.96 17.47
C GLY A 31 15.59 3.38 16.22
N SER A 32 14.95 3.91 15.18
CA SER A 32 15.61 4.29 13.93
C SER A 32 15.09 5.61 13.33
N LEU A 33 15.89 6.25 12.49
CA LEU A 33 15.40 7.34 11.63
C LEU A 33 14.66 6.72 10.44
N ARG A 34 13.42 7.16 10.23
CA ARG A 34 12.56 6.77 9.12
C ARG A 34 12.34 7.97 8.22
N GLU A 35 12.35 7.76 6.92
CA GLU A 35 12.22 8.81 5.92
C GLU A 35 10.84 8.79 5.28
N TYR A 36 10.35 9.98 4.89
CA TYR A 36 9.17 10.13 4.05
C TYR A 36 9.29 11.38 3.18
N PHE A 37 8.54 11.41 2.09
CA PHE A 37 8.51 12.50 1.12
C PHE A 37 7.12 13.08 1.05
N ILE A 38 7.04 14.41 0.83
CA ILE A 38 5.76 15.11 0.61
C ILE A 38 5.79 15.77 -0.76
N TYR A 39 4.79 15.48 -1.57
CA TYR A 39 4.44 16.18 -2.78
C TYR A 39 3.28 17.13 -2.51
N VAL A 40 3.46 18.42 -2.82
CA VAL A 40 2.43 19.45 -2.65
C VAL A 40 2.13 20.06 -4.02
N PRO A 41 0.91 19.93 -4.56
CA PRO A 41 0.52 20.60 -5.78
C PRO A 41 0.60 22.13 -5.68
N GLU A 42 0.86 22.80 -6.79
CA GLU A 42 0.97 24.27 -6.82
C GLU A 42 -0.33 25.01 -6.43
N ASN A 43 -1.48 24.41 -6.75
CA ASN A 43 -2.81 25.02 -6.55
C ASN A 43 -3.68 24.12 -5.67
N LEU A 44 -3.55 24.27 -4.35
CA LEU A 44 -4.41 23.58 -3.38
C LEU A 44 -5.74 24.30 -3.20
N ASN A 45 -6.77 23.57 -2.81
CA ASN A 45 -8.04 24.10 -2.32
C ASN A 45 -7.92 24.52 -0.83
N GLU A 46 -8.98 25.07 -0.25
CA GLU A 46 -9.07 25.29 1.20
C GLU A 46 -9.22 23.95 1.93
N ASP A 47 -10.06 23.05 1.38
CA ASP A 47 -10.21 21.67 1.86
C ASP A 47 -9.24 20.80 1.08
N ILE A 48 -8.30 20.18 1.77
CA ILE A 48 -7.19 19.45 1.17
C ILE A 48 -7.32 17.96 1.51
N ASP A 49 -7.44 17.13 0.50
CA ASP A 49 -7.33 15.68 0.65
C ASP A 49 -5.86 15.25 0.61
N LEU A 50 -5.54 14.25 1.43
CA LEU A 50 -4.23 13.65 1.54
C LEU A 50 -4.26 12.20 1.06
N VAL A 51 -3.24 11.81 0.29
CA VAL A 51 -3.01 10.40 -0.06
C VAL A 51 -1.65 9.94 0.47
N ILE A 52 -1.66 8.92 1.32
CA ILE A 52 -0.43 8.20 1.69
C ILE A 52 -0.22 7.09 0.66
N GLY A 53 0.90 7.14 -0.09
CA GLY A 53 1.25 6.17 -1.11
C GLY A 53 2.28 5.16 -0.59
N LEU A 54 1.95 3.87 -0.55
CA LEU A 54 2.74 2.80 0.05
C LEU A 54 3.24 1.81 -1.00
N HIS A 55 4.56 1.74 -1.17
CA HIS A 55 5.21 0.83 -2.12
C HIS A 55 5.11 -0.65 -1.69
N GLY A 56 5.32 -1.57 -2.63
CA GLY A 56 5.35 -3.00 -2.37
C GLY A 56 6.67 -3.48 -1.74
N TYR A 57 6.77 -4.79 -1.49
CA TYR A 57 8.01 -5.44 -1.06
C TYR A 57 9.15 -5.16 -2.04
N THR A 58 10.34 -4.83 -1.53
CA THR A 58 11.52 -4.35 -2.27
C THR A 58 11.33 -3.05 -3.04
N GLY A 59 10.17 -2.40 -2.89
CA GLY A 59 9.85 -1.15 -3.58
C GLY A 59 10.44 0.08 -2.90
N THR A 60 10.20 1.23 -3.53
CA THR A 60 10.59 2.57 -3.05
C THR A 60 9.44 3.55 -3.32
N PRO A 61 9.42 4.74 -2.69
CA PRO A 61 8.50 5.80 -3.07
C PRO A 61 8.48 6.07 -4.57
N GLU A 62 9.65 6.10 -5.22
CA GLU A 62 9.74 6.32 -6.67
C GLU A 62 9.03 5.22 -7.45
N SER A 63 9.19 3.94 -7.07
CA SER A 63 8.53 2.82 -7.74
C SER A 63 7.01 2.86 -7.61
N PHE A 64 6.50 3.43 -6.53
CA PHE A 64 5.07 3.68 -6.36
C PHE A 64 4.58 4.85 -7.23
N ILE A 65 5.31 5.98 -7.21
CA ILE A 65 4.94 7.20 -7.93
C ILE A 65 5.00 6.97 -9.44
N ARG A 66 6.01 6.24 -9.92
CA ARG A 66 6.20 5.93 -11.33
C ARG A 66 5.81 4.49 -11.64
N THR A 67 4.54 4.27 -11.86
CA THR A 67 4.01 2.98 -12.25
C THR A 67 3.81 2.96 -13.77
N GLY A 68 4.75 2.33 -14.48
CA GLY A 68 4.75 2.29 -15.94
C GLY A 68 4.78 3.69 -16.58
N GLU A 69 3.75 4.02 -17.38
CA GLU A 69 3.60 5.34 -18.02
C GLU A 69 2.83 6.34 -17.16
N ALA A 70 2.31 5.92 -16.01
CA ALA A 70 1.60 6.81 -15.09
C ALA A 70 2.58 7.49 -14.13
N ASP A 71 2.24 8.71 -13.77
CA ASP A 71 2.91 9.52 -12.77
C ASP A 71 1.87 9.90 -11.71
N PHE A 72 2.02 9.32 -10.53
CA PHE A 72 1.06 9.48 -9.46
C PHE A 72 1.00 10.93 -8.96
N ASN A 73 2.13 11.65 -8.93
CA ASN A 73 2.15 13.06 -8.57
C ASN A 73 1.34 13.92 -9.56
N LYS A 74 1.44 13.64 -10.88
CA LYS A 74 0.61 14.32 -11.88
C LYS A 74 -0.87 14.02 -11.69
N PHE A 75 -1.19 12.77 -11.35
CA PHE A 75 -2.55 12.39 -11.02
C PHE A 75 -3.06 13.18 -9.81
N LEU A 76 -2.32 13.18 -8.69
CA LEU A 76 -2.69 13.93 -7.49
C LEU A 76 -2.79 15.44 -7.75
N SER A 77 -1.89 16.01 -8.56
CA SER A 77 -1.97 17.42 -8.97
C SER A 77 -3.29 17.72 -9.69
N SER A 78 -3.74 16.83 -10.58
CA SER A 78 -5.02 16.99 -11.28
C SER A 78 -6.24 16.94 -10.36
N LYS A 79 -6.11 16.28 -9.19
CA LYS A 79 -7.13 16.18 -8.15
C LYS A 79 -6.93 17.20 -7.02
N LYS A 80 -5.83 17.97 -7.03
CA LYS A 80 -5.41 18.92 -5.99
C LYS A 80 -5.22 18.27 -4.61
N MET A 81 -4.68 17.06 -4.58
CA MET A 81 -4.42 16.27 -3.39
C MET A 81 -2.93 16.30 -3.03
N ILE A 82 -2.61 16.34 -1.74
CA ILE A 82 -1.23 16.16 -1.25
C ILE A 82 -0.88 14.67 -1.30
N GLY A 83 0.33 14.36 -1.78
CA GLY A 83 0.90 13.01 -1.73
C GLY A 83 1.95 12.88 -0.63
N VAL A 84 1.87 11.82 0.17
CA VAL A 84 2.87 11.47 1.18
C VAL A 84 3.38 10.07 0.90
N TYR A 85 4.70 9.94 0.81
CA TYR A 85 5.36 8.70 0.40
C TYR A 85 6.40 8.28 1.44
N PRO A 86 6.00 7.53 2.46
CA PRO A 86 6.92 6.99 3.45
C PRO A 86 7.79 5.89 2.86
N VAL A 87 8.98 5.69 3.46
CA VAL A 87 9.90 4.60 3.11
C VAL A 87 9.70 3.44 4.08
N GLY A 88 9.41 2.26 3.55
CA GLY A 88 9.33 1.02 4.31
C GLY A 88 10.66 0.70 5.00
N LYS A 89 10.63 -0.09 6.07
CA LYS A 89 11.85 -0.53 6.73
C LYS A 89 12.74 -1.26 5.73
N SER A 90 13.97 -0.79 5.56
CA SER A 90 14.86 -1.23 4.48
C SER A 90 16.19 -1.74 5.01
N PHE A 91 16.78 -2.68 4.29
CA PHE A 91 18.10 -3.26 4.58
C PHE A 91 18.75 -3.76 3.30
N PHE A 92 20.07 -3.97 3.36
CA PHE A 92 20.83 -4.62 2.30
C PHE A 92 21.18 -6.05 2.73
N PHE A 93 20.98 -6.98 1.82
CA PHE A 93 21.37 -8.37 1.98
C PHE A 93 21.95 -8.88 0.66
N GLU A 94 23.15 -9.47 0.69
CA GLU A 94 23.88 -9.98 -0.50
C GLU A 94 23.93 -8.99 -1.67
N GLY A 95 24.14 -7.70 -1.37
CA GLY A 95 24.24 -6.65 -2.39
C GLY A 95 22.92 -6.20 -3.01
N ARG A 96 21.77 -6.67 -2.49
CA ARG A 96 20.44 -6.28 -2.93
C ARG A 96 19.75 -5.42 -1.88
N PHE A 97 18.96 -4.47 -2.34
CA PHE A 97 18.08 -3.66 -1.50
C PHE A 97 16.76 -4.39 -1.26
N PHE A 98 16.36 -4.42 0.00
CA PHE A 98 15.06 -4.94 0.44
C PHE A 98 14.37 -3.87 1.26
N SER A 99 13.06 -3.78 1.11
CA SER A 99 12.19 -2.93 1.91
C SER A 99 10.84 -3.60 2.08
N SER A 100 10.22 -3.43 3.23
CA SER A 100 8.90 -4.00 3.51
C SER A 100 8.18 -3.22 4.58
N TRP A 101 6.89 -3.51 4.71
CA TRP A 101 6.00 -3.00 5.74
C TRP A 101 5.53 -4.13 6.64
N ASN A 102 5.51 -3.88 7.94
CA ASN A 102 4.81 -4.75 8.88
C ASN A 102 3.29 -4.51 8.76
N ASP A 103 2.65 -5.31 7.94
CA ASP A 103 1.21 -5.34 7.73
C ASP A 103 0.47 -6.15 8.80
N LEU A 104 1.16 -6.52 9.88
CA LEU A 104 0.71 -7.35 11.02
C LEU A 104 0.39 -8.81 10.66
N THR A 105 0.58 -9.22 9.42
CA THR A 105 0.29 -10.58 8.94
C THR A 105 1.52 -11.29 8.38
N GLY A 106 2.28 -10.64 7.49
CA GLY A 106 3.48 -11.21 6.87
C GLY A 106 4.71 -11.32 7.80
N SER A 107 4.68 -10.68 8.97
CA SER A 107 5.77 -10.71 9.96
C SER A 107 5.66 -11.84 10.98
N VAL A 108 4.48 -12.41 11.19
CA VAL A 108 4.25 -13.42 12.26
C VAL A 108 4.54 -14.86 11.84
N GLY A 109 4.42 -15.16 10.53
CA GLY A 109 4.73 -16.48 9.97
C GLY A 109 3.68 -17.56 10.20
N GLU A 110 2.86 -17.47 11.25
CA GLU A 110 1.77 -18.37 11.57
C GLU A 110 0.53 -17.57 11.97
N GLY A 111 -0.61 -17.91 11.41
CA GLY A 111 -1.91 -17.29 11.67
C GLY A 111 -2.89 -18.27 12.34
N PRO A 112 -4.15 -17.84 12.50
CA PRO A 112 -5.20 -18.66 13.11
C PRO A 112 -5.49 -19.99 12.38
N LYS A 113 -5.09 -20.07 11.10
CA LYS A 113 -5.27 -21.27 10.25
C LYS A 113 -3.98 -22.07 10.06
N GLY A 114 -2.92 -21.78 10.84
CA GLY A 114 -1.59 -22.40 10.76
C GLY A 114 -0.58 -21.53 10.03
N ASP A 115 0.49 -22.15 9.52
CA ASP A 115 1.55 -21.44 8.78
C ASP A 115 1.00 -20.62 7.61
N ILE A 116 1.56 -19.44 7.37
CA ILE A 116 1.18 -18.57 6.25
C ILE A 116 1.92 -18.92 4.95
N CYS A 117 2.70 -20.00 4.94
CA CYS A 117 3.38 -20.52 3.76
C CYS A 117 3.60 -22.03 3.83
N ASP A 118 3.91 -22.62 2.68
CA ASP A 118 4.48 -23.96 2.58
C ASP A 118 5.94 -23.91 3.04
N ILE A 119 6.24 -24.49 4.19
CA ILE A 119 7.56 -24.45 4.82
C ILE A 119 8.66 -25.21 4.04
N GLU A 120 8.29 -25.97 3.03
CA GLU A 120 9.22 -26.68 2.14
C GLU A 120 9.66 -25.82 0.92
N ARG A 121 9.10 -24.62 0.75
CA ARG A 121 9.41 -23.69 -0.34
C ARG A 121 10.53 -22.73 0.01
N ASP A 122 11.08 -22.05 -1.00
CA ASP A 122 12.00 -20.93 -0.83
C ASP A 122 11.24 -19.71 -0.24
N PHE A 123 11.94 -18.91 0.54
CA PHE A 123 11.37 -17.80 1.30
C PHE A 123 11.88 -16.45 0.83
N TYR A 124 11.05 -15.44 1.04
CA TYR A 124 11.47 -14.06 0.94
C TYR A 124 12.47 -13.70 2.04
N GLN A 125 13.31 -12.72 1.74
CA GLN A 125 14.29 -12.26 2.71
C GLN A 125 13.61 -11.49 3.84
N TYR A 126 13.91 -11.89 5.07
CA TYR A 126 13.42 -11.26 6.29
C TYR A 126 14.42 -10.23 6.82
N PRO A 127 13.98 -9.09 7.41
CA PRO A 127 14.87 -8.10 7.99
C PRO A 127 15.77 -8.69 9.08
N PRO A 128 17.10 -8.45 9.03
CA PRO A 128 18.06 -9.11 9.92
C PRO A 128 17.98 -8.65 11.39
N ASP A 129 17.38 -7.49 11.65
CA ASP A 129 17.15 -6.95 12.99
C ASP A 129 15.87 -7.46 13.66
N CYS A 130 15.06 -8.22 12.94
CA CYS A 130 13.90 -8.88 13.52
C CYS A 130 14.28 -10.10 14.33
N LEU A 131 13.90 -10.13 15.60
CA LEU A 131 14.24 -11.21 16.51
C LEU A 131 13.35 -12.46 16.29
N LYS A 132 13.97 -13.63 16.09
CA LYS A 132 13.29 -14.93 15.99
C LYS A 132 12.15 -14.95 14.96
N PRO A 133 12.40 -14.64 13.69
CA PRO A 133 11.37 -14.74 12.68
C PRO A 133 10.92 -16.20 12.52
N HIS A 134 9.62 -16.40 12.34
CA HIS A 134 9.10 -17.67 11.87
C HIS A 134 9.57 -17.90 10.43
N ARG A 135 9.73 -19.16 10.01
CA ARG A 135 10.21 -19.48 8.66
C ARG A 135 9.37 -18.85 7.54
N CYS A 136 8.06 -18.71 7.73
CA CYS A 136 7.16 -18.06 6.78
C CYS A 136 7.12 -16.52 6.90
N SER A 137 7.81 -15.91 7.88
CA SER A 137 7.86 -14.44 8.01
C SER A 137 8.71 -13.83 6.89
N TRP A 138 8.23 -12.74 6.29
CA TRP A 138 8.92 -12.04 5.19
C TRP A 138 8.83 -10.51 5.29
N ALA A 139 7.83 -9.99 6.00
CA ALA A 139 7.62 -8.56 6.15
C ALA A 139 8.47 -7.95 7.28
N SER A 140 8.55 -6.64 7.37
CA SER A 140 9.11 -5.93 8.52
C SER A 140 8.46 -6.40 9.82
N CYS A 141 9.19 -6.37 10.93
CA CYS A 141 8.70 -6.61 12.28
C CYS A 141 8.67 -5.34 13.13
N GLY A 142 8.98 -4.17 12.53
CA GLY A 142 8.94 -2.88 13.19
C GLY A 142 7.52 -2.37 13.40
N ASP A 143 7.38 -1.30 14.19
CA ASP A 143 6.12 -0.59 14.37
C ASP A 143 5.87 0.36 13.17
N ASP A 144 5.53 -0.20 12.01
CA ASP A 144 5.28 0.58 10.81
C ASP A 144 3.95 1.35 10.89
N ILE A 145 2.92 0.82 11.55
CA ILE A 145 1.65 1.55 11.77
C ILE A 145 1.90 2.81 12.62
N GLY A 146 2.58 2.70 13.74
CA GLY A 146 2.92 3.86 14.58
C GLY A 146 3.82 4.87 13.87
N PHE A 147 4.73 4.42 12.97
CA PHE A 147 5.49 5.31 12.11
C PHE A 147 4.57 6.10 11.16
N LEU A 148 3.67 5.42 10.45
CA LEU A 148 2.73 6.02 9.51
C LEU A 148 1.74 6.97 10.21
N GLU A 149 1.31 6.63 11.41
CA GLU A 149 0.49 7.50 12.25
C GLU A 149 1.23 8.80 12.61
N LYS A 150 2.50 8.72 13.01
CA LYS A 150 3.32 9.92 13.28
C LYS A 150 3.55 10.77 12.03
N VAL A 151 3.77 10.14 10.88
CA VAL A 151 3.88 10.86 9.59
C VAL A 151 2.60 11.63 9.32
N LEU A 152 1.44 10.99 9.49
CA LEU A 152 0.14 11.61 9.31
C LEU A 152 -0.06 12.80 10.27
N ASP A 153 0.23 12.62 11.56
CA ASP A 153 0.10 13.67 12.56
C ASP A 153 1.02 14.87 12.24
N GLU A 154 2.24 14.62 11.77
CA GLU A 154 3.15 15.69 11.36
C GLU A 154 2.66 16.44 10.11
N VAL A 155 2.10 15.74 9.13
CA VAL A 155 1.52 16.39 7.94
C VAL A 155 0.27 17.20 8.32
N LYS A 156 -0.62 16.66 9.13
CA LYS A 156 -1.80 17.38 9.64
C LYS A 156 -1.44 18.63 10.47
N SER A 157 -0.27 18.65 11.10
CA SER A 157 0.22 19.84 11.80
C SER A 157 0.62 20.99 10.87
N LYS A 158 0.93 20.68 9.60
CA LYS A 158 1.42 21.62 8.58
C LYS A 158 0.34 22.06 7.60
N TYR A 159 -0.65 21.19 7.37
CA TYR A 159 -1.70 21.40 6.36
C TYR A 159 -3.07 21.12 6.98
N SER A 160 -4.08 21.92 6.59
CA SER A 160 -5.48 21.64 6.93
C SER A 160 -5.99 20.51 6.06
N ILE A 161 -5.95 19.28 6.58
CA ILE A 161 -6.37 18.07 5.87
C ILE A 161 -7.82 17.75 6.21
N ASP A 162 -8.64 17.60 5.16
CA ASP A 162 -10.05 17.20 5.26
C ASP A 162 -10.16 15.67 5.30
N ASN A 163 -9.78 15.00 4.22
CA ASN A 163 -9.84 13.55 4.15
C ASN A 163 -8.45 12.92 3.98
N VAL A 164 -8.28 11.74 4.56
CA VAL A 164 -7.05 10.93 4.48
C VAL A 164 -7.33 9.62 3.78
N PHE A 165 -6.68 9.43 2.64
CA PHE A 165 -6.72 8.18 1.90
C PHE A 165 -5.37 7.47 1.96
N VAL A 166 -5.39 6.15 2.03
CA VAL A 166 -4.17 5.34 2.01
C VAL A 166 -4.23 4.40 0.81
N ALA A 167 -3.29 4.54 -0.10
CA ALA A 167 -3.19 3.72 -1.30
C ALA A 167 -1.88 2.92 -1.30
N GLY A 168 -1.94 1.62 -1.54
CA GLY A 168 -0.75 0.79 -1.54
C GLY A 168 -0.83 -0.38 -2.52
N MET A 169 0.35 -0.77 -3.01
CA MET A 169 0.51 -1.91 -3.92
C MET A 169 1.16 -3.10 -3.20
N SER A 170 0.62 -4.31 -3.38
CA SER A 170 1.20 -5.54 -2.83
C SER A 170 1.34 -5.44 -1.30
N ASN A 171 2.52 -5.62 -0.72
CA ASN A 171 2.76 -5.38 0.71
C ASN A 171 2.32 -3.97 1.18
N GLY A 172 2.44 -2.94 0.31
CA GLY A 172 1.87 -1.61 0.57
C GLY A 172 0.34 -1.62 0.64
N GLY A 173 -0.33 -2.47 -0.15
CA GLY A 173 -1.79 -2.67 -0.07
C GLY A 173 -2.20 -3.39 1.20
N MET A 174 -1.40 -4.37 1.64
CA MET A 174 -1.62 -5.09 2.90
C MET A 174 -1.56 -4.14 4.10
N ILE A 175 -0.53 -3.29 4.18
CA ILE A 175 -0.43 -2.32 5.28
C ILE A 175 -1.44 -1.17 5.14
N ALA A 176 -1.86 -0.78 3.93
CA ALA A 176 -2.96 0.17 3.76
C ALA A 176 -4.25 -0.36 4.41
N GLN A 177 -4.56 -1.64 4.22
CA GLN A 177 -5.67 -2.30 4.90
C GLN A 177 -5.46 -2.37 6.41
N ALA A 178 -4.26 -2.72 6.86
CA ALA A 178 -3.92 -2.75 8.29
C ALA A 178 -4.07 -1.37 8.96
N MET A 179 -3.68 -0.27 8.29
CA MET A 179 -3.92 1.10 8.78
C MET A 179 -5.42 1.39 8.94
N GLY A 180 -6.22 1.09 7.91
CA GLY A 180 -7.67 1.26 7.99
C GLY A 180 -8.32 0.47 9.13
N CYS A 181 -7.73 -0.67 9.53
CA CYS A 181 -8.23 -1.46 10.65
C CYS A 181 -7.71 -0.99 12.02
N THR A 182 -6.45 -0.53 12.09
CA THR A 182 -5.76 -0.27 13.37
C THR A 182 -5.95 1.17 13.83
N ILE A 183 -6.03 2.11 12.90
CA ILE A 183 -6.23 3.54 13.17
C ILE A 183 -7.39 4.11 12.33
N PRO A 184 -8.59 3.46 12.38
CA PRO A 184 -9.71 3.81 11.52
C PRO A 184 -10.18 5.26 11.69
N ASP A 185 -10.06 5.85 12.87
CA ASP A 185 -10.45 7.23 13.15
C ASP A 185 -9.54 8.28 12.46
N LYS A 186 -8.43 7.85 11.85
CA LYS A 186 -7.49 8.72 11.15
C LYS A 186 -7.49 8.52 9.63
N VAL A 187 -8.26 7.54 9.13
CA VAL A 187 -8.27 7.12 7.72
C VAL A 187 -9.70 7.05 7.21
N ASP A 188 -10.04 7.88 6.20
CA ASP A 188 -11.37 7.93 5.61
C ASP A 188 -11.58 6.84 4.56
N GLY A 189 -10.51 6.39 3.91
CA GLY A 189 -10.59 5.31 2.93
C GLY A 189 -9.26 4.71 2.54
N ILE A 190 -9.32 3.46 2.08
CA ILE A 190 -8.15 2.71 1.62
C ILE A 190 -8.32 2.24 0.17
N ILE A 191 -7.20 2.20 -0.56
CA ILE A 191 -7.06 1.55 -1.86
C ILE A 191 -5.99 0.46 -1.73
N ASN A 192 -6.46 -0.77 -1.62
CA ASN A 192 -5.59 -1.95 -1.55
C ASN A 192 -5.43 -2.54 -2.97
N ILE A 193 -4.23 -2.43 -3.53
CA ILE A 193 -3.91 -2.91 -4.88
C ILE A 193 -3.09 -4.19 -4.78
N ALA A 194 -3.67 -5.32 -5.16
CA ALA A 194 -3.03 -6.65 -5.16
C ALA A 194 -2.34 -7.00 -3.82
N GLY A 195 -2.95 -6.61 -2.69
CA GLY A 195 -2.39 -6.74 -1.34
C GLY A 195 -3.26 -7.60 -0.42
N MET A 196 -3.58 -8.83 -0.82
CA MET A 196 -4.34 -9.74 0.05
C MET A 196 -3.51 -10.08 1.30
N GLN A 197 -4.09 -9.94 2.48
CA GLN A 197 -3.45 -10.29 3.75
C GLN A 197 -3.30 -11.81 3.90
N SER A 198 -2.42 -12.25 4.81
CA SER A 198 -2.18 -13.68 5.03
C SER A 198 -3.46 -14.41 5.46
N LEU A 199 -3.54 -15.69 5.10
CA LEU A 199 -4.72 -16.53 5.29
C LEU A 199 -5.26 -16.53 6.72
N GLY A 200 -6.53 -16.17 6.88
CA GLY A 200 -7.20 -16.09 8.17
C GLY A 200 -6.84 -14.87 9.01
N MET A 201 -6.07 -13.91 8.46
CA MET A 201 -5.63 -12.72 9.17
C MET A 201 -6.15 -11.42 8.54
N SER A 202 -7.06 -11.50 7.57
CA SER A 202 -7.70 -10.31 7.01
C SER A 202 -8.44 -9.55 8.11
N CYS A 203 -8.06 -8.29 8.31
CA CYS A 203 -8.62 -7.46 9.37
C CYS A 203 -9.91 -6.75 8.94
N ILE A 204 -10.71 -6.37 9.93
CA ILE A 204 -11.95 -5.60 9.77
C ILE A 204 -11.85 -4.40 10.72
N PRO A 205 -12.10 -3.16 10.25
CA PRO A 205 -12.09 -1.99 11.13
C PRO A 205 -13.33 -1.97 12.04
N ASP A 206 -13.17 -1.42 13.23
CA ASP A 206 -14.25 -1.20 14.20
C ASP A 206 -14.93 0.17 14.04
N SER A 207 -14.38 1.05 13.23
CA SER A 207 -14.91 2.37 12.87
C SER A 207 -15.01 2.51 11.33
N PRO A 208 -15.81 3.46 10.82
CA PRO A 208 -16.10 3.58 9.38
C PRO A 208 -14.88 3.91 8.54
N VAL A 209 -14.54 3.04 7.60
CA VAL A 209 -13.50 3.25 6.57
C VAL A 209 -14.00 2.72 5.24
N SER A 210 -13.96 3.54 4.20
CA SER A 210 -14.28 3.08 2.83
C SER A 210 -13.13 2.29 2.23
N MET A 211 -13.45 1.27 1.41
CA MET A 211 -12.44 0.41 0.80
C MET A 211 -12.63 0.25 -0.70
N VAL A 212 -11.53 0.41 -1.43
CA VAL A 212 -11.37 -0.15 -2.78
C VAL A 212 -10.31 -1.23 -2.71
N ILE A 213 -10.66 -2.45 -3.10
CA ILE A 213 -9.72 -3.57 -3.20
C ILE A 213 -9.67 -4.08 -4.64
N TYR A 214 -8.47 -4.04 -5.21
CA TYR A 214 -8.17 -4.54 -6.55
C TYR A 214 -7.35 -5.80 -6.47
N GLY A 215 -7.73 -6.81 -7.24
CA GLY A 215 -6.97 -8.04 -7.38
C GLY A 215 -7.20 -8.67 -8.76
N SER A 216 -6.29 -9.53 -9.19
CA SER A 216 -6.39 -10.18 -10.49
C SER A 216 -6.47 -11.70 -10.40
N LYS A 217 -7.22 -12.28 -11.34
CA LYS A 217 -7.29 -13.73 -11.54
C LYS A 217 -5.97 -14.35 -11.97
N ASN A 218 -5.15 -13.57 -12.67
CA ASN A 218 -3.88 -14.03 -13.22
C ASN A 218 -2.69 -13.68 -12.32
N ASP A 219 -2.95 -13.03 -11.19
CA ASP A 219 -1.93 -12.80 -10.17
C ASP A 219 -1.52 -14.13 -9.53
N LYS A 220 -0.24 -14.48 -9.68
CA LYS A 220 0.34 -15.69 -9.11
C LYS A 220 1.18 -15.42 -7.86
N THR A 221 1.45 -14.13 -7.59
CA THR A 221 2.25 -13.69 -6.43
C THR A 221 1.36 -13.41 -5.22
N VAL A 222 0.24 -12.68 -5.42
CA VAL A 222 -0.77 -12.43 -4.38
C VAL A 222 -2.14 -12.68 -5.03
N PRO A 223 -2.58 -13.94 -5.12
CA PRO A 223 -3.76 -14.32 -5.86
C PRO A 223 -5.04 -13.74 -5.24
N ALA A 224 -5.90 -13.15 -6.09
CA ALA A 224 -7.14 -12.55 -5.63
C ALA A 224 -8.20 -13.59 -5.23
N LEU A 225 -8.20 -14.77 -5.83
CA LEU A 225 -9.25 -15.78 -5.67
C LEU A 225 -8.77 -17.09 -5.05
N GLU A 226 -7.48 -17.40 -5.20
CA GLU A 226 -6.87 -18.64 -4.70
C GLU A 226 -6.15 -18.37 -3.38
N ILE A 227 -6.02 -19.39 -2.56
CA ILE A 227 -5.32 -19.29 -1.27
C ILE A 227 -3.81 -19.36 -1.48
N VAL A 228 -3.35 -20.29 -2.33
CA VAL A 228 -1.93 -20.62 -2.47
C VAL A 228 -1.32 -19.84 -3.64
N ALA A 229 -0.32 -19.04 -3.34
CA ALA A 229 0.49 -18.35 -4.33
C ALA A 229 1.53 -19.27 -4.96
N SER A 230 2.06 -18.88 -6.13
CA SER A 230 3.06 -19.67 -6.85
C SER A 230 4.39 -19.85 -6.10
N ASP A 231 4.69 -18.95 -5.19
CA ASP A 231 5.86 -18.98 -4.31
C ASP A 231 5.61 -19.72 -2.99
N GLY A 232 4.39 -20.24 -2.80
CA GLY A 232 4.01 -21.06 -1.64
C GLY A 232 3.50 -20.27 -0.44
N TYR A 233 3.26 -18.96 -0.54
CA TYR A 233 2.57 -18.20 0.50
C TYR A 233 1.06 -18.35 0.41
N PHE A 234 0.37 -18.18 1.55
CA PHE A 234 -1.07 -18.37 1.68
C PHE A 234 -1.75 -17.05 2.00
N TYR A 235 -2.69 -16.65 1.15
CA TYR A 235 -3.41 -15.39 1.26
C TYR A 235 -4.91 -15.60 1.46
N GLU A 236 -5.56 -14.65 2.13
CA GLU A 236 -7.01 -14.63 2.24
C GLU A 236 -7.62 -14.20 0.91
N PRO A 237 -8.52 -14.99 0.30
CA PRO A 237 -9.16 -14.61 -0.95
C PRO A 237 -9.93 -13.29 -0.84
N MET A 238 -9.77 -12.41 -1.82
CA MET A 238 -10.43 -11.09 -1.88
C MET A 238 -11.94 -11.13 -1.59
N PRO A 239 -12.73 -12.10 -2.11
CA PRO A 239 -14.16 -12.18 -1.81
C PRO A 239 -14.48 -12.36 -0.32
N ASN A 240 -13.62 -13.03 0.44
CA ASN A 240 -13.80 -13.21 1.89
C ASN A 240 -13.61 -11.87 2.61
N THR A 241 -12.49 -11.16 2.36
CA THR A 241 -12.24 -9.81 2.90
C THR A 241 -13.40 -8.87 2.59
N VAL A 242 -13.87 -8.84 1.35
CA VAL A 242 -15.00 -8.00 0.92
C VAL A 242 -16.31 -8.38 1.66
N ASN A 243 -16.58 -9.67 1.82
CA ASN A 243 -17.78 -10.14 2.53
C ASN A 243 -17.74 -9.78 4.02
N ASP A 244 -16.57 -9.87 4.65
CA ASP A 244 -16.40 -9.52 6.05
C ASP A 244 -16.63 -8.02 6.27
N TRP A 245 -16.00 -7.16 5.44
CA TRP A 245 -16.16 -5.71 5.52
C TRP A 245 -17.61 -5.28 5.24
N LYS A 246 -18.24 -5.78 4.16
CA LYS A 246 -19.63 -5.42 3.85
C LYS A 246 -20.60 -5.85 4.95
N SER A 247 -20.30 -6.97 5.63
CA SER A 247 -21.12 -7.47 6.73
C SER A 247 -20.95 -6.61 7.98
N ALA A 248 -19.70 -6.21 8.31
CA ALA A 248 -19.40 -5.33 9.43
C ALA A 248 -20.11 -3.98 9.32
N PHE A 249 -20.18 -3.42 8.11
CA PHE A 249 -20.82 -2.13 7.86
C PHE A 249 -22.31 -2.25 7.38
N ASN A 250 -22.88 -3.44 7.41
CA ASN A 250 -24.30 -3.69 7.04
C ASN A 250 -24.69 -3.11 5.67
N CYS A 251 -23.86 -3.29 4.66
CA CYS A 251 -24.13 -2.78 3.31
C CYS A 251 -25.33 -3.50 2.69
N SER A 252 -26.37 -2.74 2.31
CA SER A 252 -27.63 -3.29 1.83
C SER A 252 -27.80 -3.30 0.32
N LYS A 253 -27.05 -2.47 -0.41
CA LYS A 253 -27.08 -2.40 -1.87
C LYS A 253 -25.83 -2.96 -2.51
N THR A 254 -26.00 -3.61 -3.65
CA THR A 254 -24.92 -4.14 -4.49
C THR A 254 -25.17 -3.73 -5.92
N SER A 255 -24.13 -3.21 -6.58
CA SER A 255 -24.12 -2.97 -8.02
C SER A 255 -22.91 -3.65 -8.66
N VAL A 256 -23.10 -4.23 -9.84
CA VAL A 256 -22.04 -4.89 -10.60
C VAL A 256 -21.91 -4.21 -11.95
N GLU A 257 -20.70 -3.88 -12.32
CA GLU A 257 -20.34 -3.27 -13.61
C GLU A 257 -19.28 -4.13 -14.29
N GLU A 258 -19.58 -4.58 -15.51
CA GLU A 258 -18.62 -5.30 -16.36
C GLU A 258 -17.95 -4.31 -17.33
N ILE A 259 -16.67 -4.09 -17.17
CA ILE A 259 -15.84 -3.22 -18.01
C ILE A 259 -15.01 -4.12 -18.93
N ASN A 260 -15.21 -3.99 -20.25
CA ASN A 260 -14.53 -4.85 -21.23
C ASN A 260 -13.40 -4.12 -21.98
N GLN A 261 -13.31 -2.80 -21.84
CA GLN A 261 -12.27 -1.96 -22.42
C GLN A 261 -11.88 -0.84 -21.45
N PRO A 262 -10.62 -0.52 -21.30
CA PRO A 262 -9.43 -1.06 -22.00
C PRO A 262 -8.93 -2.40 -21.45
N SER A 263 -9.45 -2.87 -20.31
CA SER A 263 -9.16 -4.17 -19.71
C SER A 263 -10.48 -4.84 -19.28
N ARG A 264 -10.49 -6.17 -19.16
CA ARG A 264 -11.67 -6.89 -18.71
C ARG A 264 -11.71 -6.94 -17.19
N ILE A 265 -12.66 -6.20 -16.60
CA ILE A 265 -12.80 -6.01 -15.16
C ILE A 265 -14.26 -6.25 -14.75
N THR A 266 -14.44 -6.95 -13.64
CA THR A 266 -15.71 -6.98 -12.90
C THR A 266 -15.55 -6.05 -11.68
N LYS A 267 -16.26 -4.92 -11.67
CA LYS A 267 -16.33 -4.01 -10.52
C LYS A 267 -17.62 -4.22 -9.76
N THR A 268 -17.53 -4.54 -8.47
CA THR A 268 -18.68 -4.69 -7.58
C THR A 268 -18.61 -3.65 -6.47
N LYS A 269 -19.63 -2.78 -6.41
CA LYS A 269 -19.76 -1.75 -5.35
C LYS A 269 -20.88 -2.15 -4.39
N TYR A 270 -20.56 -2.14 -3.11
CA TYR A 270 -21.49 -2.27 -2.00
C TYR A 270 -21.68 -0.89 -1.37
N SER A 271 -22.93 -0.48 -1.21
CA SER A 271 -23.35 0.83 -0.72
C SER A 271 -24.57 0.72 0.20
N ASP A 272 -25.12 1.86 0.62
CA ASP A 272 -26.10 1.93 1.70
C ASP A 272 -25.58 1.16 2.93
N CYS A 273 -24.34 1.39 3.25
CA CYS A 273 -23.67 0.87 4.45
C CYS A 273 -23.85 1.86 5.61
N ASN A 274 -23.65 1.40 6.83
CA ASN A 274 -23.60 2.28 8.00
C ASN A 274 -22.56 3.38 7.80
N ASN A 275 -22.87 4.62 8.23
CA ASN A 275 -22.00 5.79 8.19
C ASN A 275 -21.45 6.15 6.78
N ASP A 276 -22.26 5.94 5.74
CA ASP A 276 -21.94 6.27 4.35
C ASP A 276 -20.68 5.59 3.78
N VAL A 277 -20.19 4.53 4.44
CA VAL A 277 -19.08 3.73 3.95
C VAL A 277 -19.42 3.08 2.61
N THR A 278 -18.46 3.00 1.72
CA THR A 278 -18.56 2.22 0.48
C THR A 278 -17.43 1.19 0.39
N ILE A 279 -17.77 0.01 -0.14
CA ILE A 279 -16.80 -1.06 -0.38
C ILE A 279 -16.87 -1.43 -1.84
N THR A 280 -15.75 -1.32 -2.53
CA THR A 280 -15.65 -1.66 -3.95
C THR A 280 -14.60 -2.72 -4.16
N SER A 281 -14.99 -3.86 -4.74
CA SER A 281 -14.04 -4.85 -5.25
C SER A 281 -13.89 -4.71 -6.76
N ILE A 282 -12.66 -4.80 -7.23
CA ILE A 282 -12.29 -4.71 -8.64
C ILE A 282 -11.49 -5.96 -8.99
N LEU A 283 -12.15 -6.90 -9.69
CA LEU A 283 -11.53 -8.13 -10.15
C LEU A 283 -11.08 -7.98 -11.61
N ASP A 284 -9.78 -7.96 -11.81
CA ASP A 284 -9.19 -7.99 -13.14
C ASP A 284 -9.09 -9.44 -13.66
N HIS A 285 -9.41 -9.66 -14.93
CA HIS A 285 -9.40 -11.00 -15.53
C HIS A 285 -8.14 -11.30 -16.34
N GLU A 286 -7.24 -10.31 -16.49
CA GLU A 286 -6.16 -10.38 -17.49
C GLU A 286 -4.78 -10.04 -16.93
N ASN A 287 -4.67 -9.07 -16.03
CA ASN A 287 -3.38 -8.59 -15.54
C ASN A 287 -2.67 -9.61 -14.63
N PRO A 288 -1.33 -9.61 -14.61
CA PRO A 288 -0.54 -10.29 -13.58
C PRO A 288 -0.56 -9.50 -12.25
N HIS A 289 0.40 -9.75 -11.36
CA HIS A 289 0.64 -8.97 -10.13
C HIS A 289 1.08 -7.55 -10.47
N ASP A 290 0.14 -6.65 -10.70
CA ASP A 290 0.40 -5.28 -11.14
C ASP A 290 -0.81 -4.36 -10.86
N TRP A 291 -0.64 -3.06 -11.13
CA TRP A 291 -1.72 -2.08 -11.16
C TRP A 291 -2.71 -2.35 -12.31
N PRO A 292 -3.98 -1.88 -12.22
CA PRO A 292 -4.89 -1.96 -13.36
C PRO A 292 -4.31 -1.23 -14.58
N ARG A 293 -4.38 -1.84 -15.75
CA ARG A 293 -3.82 -1.31 -17.00
C ARG A 293 -4.88 -0.86 -17.99
N PRO A 294 -4.63 0.17 -18.81
CA PRO A 294 -3.46 1.05 -18.80
C PRO A 294 -3.37 1.88 -17.51
N TYR A 295 -2.18 2.07 -16.99
CA TYR A 295 -1.96 2.63 -15.63
C TYR A 295 -2.68 3.97 -15.34
N LYS A 296 -2.70 4.90 -16.32
CA LYS A 296 -3.40 6.17 -16.16
C LYS A 296 -4.91 5.98 -15.97
N TRP A 297 -5.51 5.10 -16.74
CA TRP A 297 -6.91 4.72 -16.59
C TRP A 297 -7.14 3.97 -15.28
N GLY A 298 -6.21 3.10 -14.89
CA GLY A 298 -6.25 2.34 -13.65
C GLY A 298 -6.28 3.25 -12.41
N LEU A 299 -5.49 4.32 -12.40
CA LEU A 299 -5.53 5.32 -11.32
C LEU A 299 -6.91 5.99 -11.24
N GLU A 300 -7.47 6.42 -12.36
CA GLU A 300 -8.82 7.02 -12.40
C GLU A 300 -9.89 6.00 -11.93
N LEU A 301 -9.79 4.74 -12.35
CA LEU A 301 -10.72 3.68 -11.92
C LEU A 301 -10.69 3.49 -10.40
N LEU A 302 -9.50 3.36 -9.82
CA LEU A 302 -9.32 3.14 -8.38
C LEU A 302 -9.86 4.32 -7.56
N PHE A 303 -9.39 5.53 -7.86
CA PHE A 303 -9.77 6.72 -7.11
C PHE A 303 -11.22 7.14 -7.32
N SER A 304 -11.77 7.06 -8.54
CA SER A 304 -13.19 7.31 -8.74
C SER A 304 -14.10 6.29 -8.04
N SER A 305 -13.60 5.08 -7.80
CA SER A 305 -14.34 4.06 -7.04
C SER A 305 -14.35 4.31 -5.54
N LEU A 306 -13.41 5.10 -5.02
CA LEU A 306 -13.34 5.50 -3.61
C LEU A 306 -14.06 6.84 -3.35
N LEU A 307 -13.86 7.83 -4.23
CA LEU A 307 -14.29 9.22 -4.04
C LEU A 307 -15.74 9.51 -4.50
N ASN A 308 -16.42 8.56 -5.16
CA ASN A 308 -17.79 8.62 -5.64
C ASN A 308 -18.63 7.56 -4.94
#